data_7de97279a9de67fb6aed8c1879696e5d
#
_entry.id   7de97279a9de67fb6aed8c1879696e5d
#
_cell.length_a   1.000
_cell.length_b   1.000
_cell.length_c   1.000
_cell.angle_alpha   90.00
_cell.angle_beta   90.00
_cell.angle_gamma   90.00
#
_symmetry.space_group_name_H-M   'P 1'
#
loop_
_entity.id
_entity.type
_entity.pdbx_description
1 polymer ?
#
loop_
_entity_poly.entity_id
_entity_poly.type
_entity_poly.pdbx_seq_one_letter_code
_entity_poly.pdbx_strand_id
1 'polypeptide(L)'
;QERRTRTNKTEVVNTNIFDCKTKYRQWTKDETGIPDLIHSSNSIKETNRDLKLLLGANTDEYLNKSDLKKWDEIIQKLSLNIIGAHGWPSINELLSVLNSTTEYVILRNFDSIPEQFNSPEHNDIDFLVSDYEEVRMILNAKPLTSSPYRVLNEVEINGILTPIDLRYIGDGYYDEKWESSILNSRIMDNKGFYKPNKENYFYSLLYHALIHKTNMSKDYKSKLNLLSEKLGINNFNRSTLDRFMNTNNYAYSLPIDKSVKFVPDIESRKLKKERIENSFILKMFYLFYRRVYHPNKNVPSRLIKTFYHITKRCKRLLQ
;
A
#
# COMPACT_ATOMS: atom_id res chain seq x y z
N GLN A 1 15.01 -10.97 -16.53
CA GLN A 1 13.85 -11.51 -17.24
C GLN A 1 12.63 -11.49 -16.35
N GLU A 2 11.47 -11.36 -16.95
CA GLU A 2 10.21 -11.53 -16.24
C GLU A 2 9.98 -13.00 -15.88
N ARG A 3 9.64 -13.24 -14.63
CA ARG A 3 9.27 -14.57 -14.12
C ARG A 3 7.98 -14.46 -13.34
N ARG A 4 7.16 -15.48 -13.40
CA ARG A 4 5.94 -15.59 -12.63
C ARG A 4 6.28 -16.10 -11.23
N THR A 5 6.00 -15.30 -10.22
CA THR A 5 6.22 -15.67 -8.83
C THR A 5 5.19 -16.68 -8.33
N ARG A 6 5.45 -17.25 -7.15
CA ARG A 6 4.54 -18.20 -6.48
C ARG A 6 3.17 -17.57 -6.16
N THR A 7 3.12 -16.24 -6.01
CA THR A 7 1.91 -15.44 -5.81
C THR A 7 1.20 -15.05 -7.11
N ASN A 8 1.62 -15.61 -8.26
CA ASN A 8 1.11 -15.28 -9.59
C ASN A 8 1.38 -13.82 -10.05
N LYS A 9 2.23 -13.09 -9.39
CA LYS A 9 2.71 -11.78 -9.87
C LYS A 9 3.84 -12.02 -10.88
N THR A 10 3.90 -11.21 -11.92
CA THR A 10 5.05 -11.17 -12.84
C THR A 10 6.05 -10.17 -12.31
N GLU A 11 7.25 -10.59 -12.05
CA GLU A 11 8.32 -9.75 -11.52
C GLU A 11 9.58 -9.86 -12.40
N VAL A 12 10.32 -8.76 -12.50
CA VAL A 12 11.63 -8.75 -13.13
C VAL A 12 12.64 -9.29 -12.12
N VAL A 13 13.23 -10.42 -12.42
CA VAL A 13 14.16 -11.13 -11.53
C VAL A 13 15.50 -11.37 -12.19
N ASN A 14 16.54 -11.51 -11.37
CA ASN A 14 17.80 -12.10 -11.80
C ASN A 14 17.59 -13.61 -11.95
N THR A 15 17.60 -14.09 -13.20
CA THR A 15 17.30 -15.49 -13.51
C THR A 15 18.26 -16.47 -12.88
N ASN A 16 19.56 -16.14 -12.86
CA ASN A 16 20.57 -17.01 -12.26
C ASN A 16 20.32 -17.23 -10.78
N ILE A 17 20.03 -16.15 -10.04
CA ILE A 17 19.72 -16.23 -8.61
C ILE A 17 18.41 -16.99 -8.38
N PHE A 18 17.37 -16.70 -9.20
CA PHE A 18 16.09 -17.38 -9.12
C PHE A 18 16.20 -18.90 -9.35
N ASP A 19 16.96 -19.31 -10.37
CA ASP A 19 17.14 -20.72 -10.72
C ASP A 19 18.00 -21.42 -9.65
N CYS A 20 19.08 -20.80 -9.16
CA CYS A 20 19.87 -21.32 -8.04
C CYS A 20 19.01 -21.50 -6.78
N LYS A 21 18.23 -20.50 -6.39
CA LYS A 21 17.32 -20.58 -5.24
C LYS A 21 16.33 -21.73 -5.38
N THR A 22 15.76 -21.89 -6.56
CA THR A 22 14.79 -22.96 -6.83
C THR A 22 15.44 -24.35 -6.72
N LYS A 23 16.66 -24.48 -7.24
CA LYS A 23 17.43 -25.73 -7.16
C LYS A 23 17.78 -26.09 -5.73
N TYR A 24 18.27 -25.12 -4.93
CA TYR A 24 18.61 -25.36 -3.52
C TYR A 24 17.39 -25.66 -2.67
N ARG A 25 16.24 -25.03 -2.94
CA ARG A 25 14.98 -25.33 -2.28
C ARG A 25 14.47 -26.73 -2.58
N GLN A 26 14.63 -27.20 -3.82
CA GLN A 26 14.30 -28.57 -4.14
C GLN A 26 15.20 -29.56 -3.42
N TRP A 27 16.51 -29.29 -3.41
CA TRP A 27 17.48 -30.14 -2.68
C TRP A 27 17.17 -30.19 -1.19
N THR A 28 16.98 -29.05 -0.51
CA THR A 28 16.65 -29.05 0.93
C THR A 28 15.31 -29.73 1.22
N LYS A 29 14.33 -29.61 0.31
CA LYS A 29 13.05 -30.32 0.42
C LYS A 29 13.24 -31.83 0.33
N ASP A 30 14.06 -32.31 -0.58
CA ASP A 30 14.31 -33.73 -0.76
C ASP A 30 15.04 -34.34 0.45
N GLU A 31 15.99 -33.59 1.03
CA GLU A 31 16.77 -34.02 2.22
C GLU A 31 16.01 -33.92 3.55
N THR A 32 15.19 -32.87 3.73
CA THR A 32 14.58 -32.57 5.03
C THR A 32 13.07 -32.66 5.06
N GLY A 33 12.43 -32.79 3.92
CA GLY A 33 10.97 -32.70 3.75
C GLY A 33 10.41 -31.26 3.85
N ILE A 34 11.25 -30.27 4.16
CA ILE A 34 10.83 -28.88 4.36
C ILE A 34 11.19 -28.05 3.13
N PRO A 35 10.21 -27.55 2.38
CA PRO A 35 10.46 -26.59 1.32
C PRO A 35 10.79 -25.21 1.95
N ASP A 36 11.48 -24.36 1.24
CA ASP A 36 11.67 -22.95 1.59
C ASP A 36 12.65 -22.68 2.78
N LEU A 37 13.54 -23.64 3.12
CA LEU A 37 14.63 -23.38 4.09
C LEU A 37 15.65 -22.36 3.62
N ILE A 38 15.70 -22.12 2.31
CA ILE A 38 16.67 -21.19 1.70
C ILE A 38 15.91 -20.02 1.09
N HIS A 39 16.34 -18.83 1.45
CA HIS A 39 15.90 -17.59 0.84
C HIS A 39 17.08 -16.85 0.20
N SER A 40 16.81 -16.23 -0.94
CA SER A 40 17.65 -15.19 -1.54
C SER A 40 16.73 -14.21 -2.25
N SER A 41 17.06 -12.94 -2.18
CA SER A 41 16.35 -11.91 -2.94
C SER A 41 16.63 -12.09 -4.44
N ASN A 42 15.57 -11.90 -5.27
CA ASN A 42 15.62 -12.08 -6.73
C ASN A 42 15.83 -10.77 -7.49
N SER A 43 15.67 -9.63 -6.82
CA SER A 43 15.74 -8.30 -7.41
C SER A 43 16.35 -7.31 -6.43
N ILE A 44 16.81 -6.17 -6.95
CA ILE A 44 17.32 -5.08 -6.11
C ILE A 44 16.23 -4.58 -5.16
N LYS A 45 14.98 -4.47 -5.62
CA LYS A 45 13.85 -4.06 -4.78
C LYS A 45 13.67 -5.01 -3.58
N GLU A 46 13.69 -6.31 -3.82
CA GLU A 46 13.59 -7.33 -2.78
C GLU A 46 14.78 -7.28 -1.82
N THR A 47 16.01 -7.12 -2.35
CA THR A 47 17.21 -6.96 -1.54
C THR A 47 17.12 -5.73 -0.62
N ASN A 48 16.72 -4.59 -1.14
CA ASN A 48 16.58 -3.36 -0.35
C ASN A 48 15.57 -3.55 0.78
N ARG A 49 14.42 -4.15 0.49
CA ARG A 49 13.41 -4.48 1.49
C ARG A 49 13.96 -5.42 2.56
N ASP A 50 14.57 -6.51 2.16
CA ASP A 50 15.05 -7.56 3.08
C ASP A 50 16.17 -7.01 3.98
N LEU A 51 17.14 -6.29 3.45
CA LEU A 51 18.19 -5.65 4.24
C LEU A 51 17.63 -4.62 5.22
N LYS A 52 16.66 -3.82 4.78
CA LYS A 52 16.03 -2.80 5.65
C LYS A 52 15.25 -3.45 6.78
N LEU A 53 14.43 -4.46 6.51
CA LEU A 53 13.59 -5.11 7.51
C LEU A 53 14.37 -6.01 8.46
N LEU A 54 15.40 -6.69 7.98
CA LEU A 54 16.19 -7.64 8.79
C LEU A 54 17.33 -6.97 9.55
N LEU A 55 17.99 -5.99 8.96
CA LEU A 55 19.22 -5.40 9.50
C LEU A 55 19.12 -3.90 9.77
N GLY A 56 18.03 -3.24 9.41
CA GLY A 56 17.89 -1.79 9.52
C GLY A 56 18.77 -0.99 8.56
N ALA A 57 19.54 -1.68 7.72
CA ALA A 57 20.51 -1.06 6.82
C ALA A 57 19.89 -0.70 5.46
N ASN A 58 20.35 0.40 4.88
CA ASN A 58 20.12 0.64 3.46
C ASN A 58 21.18 -0.13 2.66
N THR A 59 20.83 -0.56 1.44
CA THR A 59 21.72 -1.37 0.59
C THR A 59 23.07 -0.68 0.35
N ASP A 60 23.06 0.61 0.02
CA ASP A 60 24.28 1.37 -0.23
C ASP A 60 25.16 1.46 1.03
N GLU A 61 24.58 1.69 2.20
CA GLU A 61 25.29 1.68 3.47
C GLU A 61 25.87 0.30 3.79
N TYR A 62 25.12 -0.75 3.50
CA TYR A 62 25.56 -2.11 3.72
C TYR A 62 26.72 -2.48 2.79
N LEU A 63 26.60 -2.17 1.50
CA LEU A 63 27.64 -2.45 0.50
C LEU A 63 28.90 -1.63 0.74
N ASN A 64 28.77 -0.36 1.16
CA ASN A 64 29.93 0.49 1.47
C ASN A 64 30.66 0.08 2.76
N LYS A 65 29.94 -0.48 3.73
CA LYS A 65 30.52 -1.01 4.97
C LYS A 65 31.08 -2.43 4.78
N SER A 66 30.51 -3.18 3.86
CA SER A 66 30.97 -4.52 3.55
C SER A 66 32.14 -4.40 2.60
N ASP A 67 33.34 -4.71 3.11
CA ASP A 67 34.48 -5.05 2.25
C ASP A 67 33.99 -6.22 1.37
N LEU A 68 33.69 -5.99 0.10
CA LEU A 68 33.23 -7.04 -0.85
C LEU A 68 34.35 -8.06 -1.09
N LYS A 69 35.00 -8.48 0.00
CA LYS A 69 35.98 -9.55 -0.02
C LYS A 69 35.33 -10.87 -0.37
N LYS A 70 36.08 -11.71 -0.99
CA LYS A 70 35.72 -13.11 -1.15
C LYS A 70 35.24 -13.65 0.20
N TRP A 71 34.11 -14.33 0.20
CA TRP A 71 33.56 -14.94 1.40
C TRP A 71 34.63 -15.75 2.13
N ASP A 72 34.81 -15.44 3.40
CA ASP A 72 35.80 -16.01 4.31
C ASP A 72 35.32 -17.27 5.03
N GLU A 73 34.18 -17.84 4.58
CA GLU A 73 33.50 -19.00 5.17
C GLU A 73 32.92 -18.76 6.57
N ILE A 74 32.92 -17.52 7.06
CA ILE A 74 32.34 -17.17 8.35
C ILE A 74 30.81 -17.04 8.19
N ILE A 75 30.09 -17.84 8.97
CA ILE A 75 28.63 -17.75 9.08
C ILE A 75 28.28 -16.85 10.26
N GLN A 76 27.66 -15.70 9.96
CA GLN A 76 27.09 -14.84 11.00
C GLN A 76 25.72 -15.38 11.40
N LYS A 77 25.55 -15.74 12.67
CA LYS A 77 24.25 -16.08 13.26
C LYS A 77 23.67 -14.84 13.90
N LEU A 78 22.52 -14.38 13.41
CA LEU A 78 21.81 -13.24 13.95
C LEU A 78 20.52 -13.75 14.61
N SER A 79 20.23 -13.27 15.82
CA SER A 79 18.97 -13.49 16.50
C SER A 79 18.30 -12.12 16.71
N LEU A 80 17.63 -11.65 15.68
CA LEU A 80 17.02 -10.32 15.63
C LEU A 80 15.54 -10.45 15.25
N ASN A 81 14.72 -9.57 15.79
CA ASN A 81 13.37 -9.39 15.31
C ASN A 81 13.37 -8.54 14.05
N ILE A 82 12.39 -8.77 13.18
CA ILE A 82 12.14 -7.88 12.04
C ILE A 82 11.80 -6.48 12.59
N ILE A 83 12.35 -5.45 11.96
CA ILE A 83 12.07 -4.05 12.33
C ILE A 83 10.56 -3.79 12.25
N GLY A 84 10.00 -3.16 13.27
CA GLY A 84 8.57 -2.92 13.39
C GLY A 84 7.75 -4.10 13.91
N ALA A 85 8.35 -5.28 14.18
CA ALA A 85 7.62 -6.46 14.67
C ALA A 85 6.91 -6.24 16.00
N HIS A 86 7.45 -5.37 16.85
CA HIS A 86 6.90 -5.02 18.18
C HIS A 86 6.48 -3.54 18.27
N GLY A 87 6.03 -2.97 17.16
CA GLY A 87 5.73 -1.55 17.04
C GLY A 87 6.93 -0.73 16.55
N TRP A 88 6.69 0.55 16.32
CA TRP A 88 7.65 1.48 15.76
C TRP A 88 8.12 2.45 16.84
N PRO A 89 9.43 2.60 17.06
CA PRO A 89 9.95 3.55 18.04
C PRO A 89 9.58 5.00 17.73
N SER A 90 9.42 5.33 16.44
CA SER A 90 9.02 6.65 15.97
C SER A 90 8.36 6.60 14.60
N ILE A 91 7.62 7.65 14.26
CA ILE A 91 7.08 7.83 12.90
C ILE A 91 8.22 7.96 11.86
N ASN A 92 9.35 8.55 12.23
CA ASN A 92 10.49 8.70 11.34
C ASN A 92 11.09 7.35 10.93
N GLU A 93 11.18 6.41 11.85
CA GLU A 93 11.68 5.07 11.54
C GLU A 93 10.70 4.30 10.64
N LEU A 94 9.40 4.37 10.94
CA LEU A 94 8.35 3.84 10.09
C LEU A 94 8.46 4.39 8.67
N LEU A 95 8.54 5.71 8.51
CA LEU A 95 8.66 6.38 7.22
C LEU A 95 9.98 6.02 6.50
N SER A 96 11.09 5.91 7.24
CA SER A 96 12.37 5.48 6.68
C SER A 96 12.31 4.06 6.09
N VAL A 97 11.58 3.16 6.75
CA VAL A 97 11.35 1.81 6.22
C VAL A 97 10.48 1.85 4.98
N LEU A 98 9.37 2.59 5.00
CA LEU A 98 8.50 2.76 3.83
C LEU A 98 9.26 3.35 2.64
N ASN A 99 10.11 4.36 2.87
CA ASN A 99 10.93 4.99 1.82
C ASN A 99 11.83 3.99 1.09
N SER A 100 12.30 2.98 1.81
CA SER A 100 13.25 1.98 1.29
C SER A 100 12.59 0.73 0.72
N THR A 101 11.33 0.48 1.05
CA THR A 101 10.70 -0.82 0.80
C THR A 101 9.51 -0.77 -0.16
N THR A 102 8.82 0.37 -0.27
CA THR A 102 7.57 0.45 -1.03
C THR A 102 7.35 1.81 -1.67
N GLU A 103 6.32 1.87 -2.50
CA GLU A 103 5.84 3.13 -3.09
C GLU A 103 4.60 3.60 -2.34
N TYR A 104 4.68 4.80 -1.80
CA TYR A 104 3.61 5.41 -1.05
C TYR A 104 3.63 6.93 -1.16
N VAL A 105 2.52 7.57 -0.79
CA VAL A 105 2.42 8.99 -0.43
C VAL A 105 1.53 9.14 0.79
N ILE A 106 1.78 10.16 1.61
CA ILE A 106 0.81 10.67 2.59
C ILE A 106 -0.07 11.66 1.85
N LEU A 107 -1.36 11.37 1.72
CA LEU A 107 -2.28 12.12 0.85
C LEU A 107 -2.59 13.52 1.35
N ARG A 108 -2.71 13.68 2.68
CA ARG A 108 -3.14 14.95 3.32
C ARG A 108 -2.77 14.98 4.79
N ASN A 109 -2.98 16.14 5.42
CA ASN A 109 -2.71 16.37 6.86
C ASN A 109 -1.26 16.08 7.29
N PHE A 110 -0.34 16.22 6.36
CA PHE A 110 1.08 15.93 6.58
C PHE A 110 1.89 17.15 7.10
N ASP A 111 1.26 18.29 7.25
CA ASP A 111 1.96 19.53 7.66
C ASP A 111 2.57 19.42 9.07
N SER A 112 1.91 18.66 9.95
CA SER A 112 2.37 18.39 11.32
C SER A 112 3.23 17.15 11.49
N ILE A 113 3.40 16.33 10.47
CA ILE A 113 4.27 15.14 10.49
C ILE A 113 5.73 15.59 10.34
N PRO A 114 6.68 15.02 11.10
CA PRO A 114 6.57 13.90 12.05
C PRO A 114 6.21 14.33 13.49
N GLU A 115 6.17 15.61 13.80
CA GLU A 115 6.11 16.11 15.17
C GLU A 115 4.76 15.81 15.84
N GLN A 116 3.67 15.87 15.08
CA GLN A 116 2.30 15.63 15.56
C GLN A 116 1.53 14.75 14.56
N PHE A 117 1.82 13.47 14.54
CA PHE A 117 1.12 12.51 13.69
C PHE A 117 -0.20 11.99 14.31
N ASN A 118 -0.44 12.26 15.59
CA ASN A 118 -1.62 11.85 16.33
C ASN A 118 -2.15 13.04 17.15
N SER A 119 -2.88 13.93 16.49
CA SER A 119 -3.53 15.07 17.15
C SER A 119 -5.04 14.83 17.30
N PRO A 120 -5.73 15.46 18.27
CA PRO A 120 -7.19 15.31 18.43
C PRO A 120 -7.99 15.67 17.18
N GLU A 121 -7.47 16.55 16.34
CA GLU A 121 -8.14 17.03 15.13
C GLU A 121 -7.87 16.11 13.92
N HIS A 122 -6.68 15.48 13.89
CA HIS A 122 -6.21 14.59 12.84
C HIS A 122 -5.48 13.43 13.49
N ASN A 123 -6.22 12.39 13.83
CA ASN A 123 -5.71 11.22 14.55
C ASN A 123 -5.38 10.03 13.63
N ASP A 124 -5.53 10.20 12.33
CA ASP A 124 -5.24 9.18 11.32
C ASP A 124 -4.24 9.68 10.27
N ILE A 125 -3.45 8.77 9.73
CA ILE A 125 -2.54 9.06 8.62
C ILE A 125 -3.12 8.42 7.36
N ASP A 126 -3.39 9.27 6.36
CA ASP A 126 -3.95 8.82 5.07
C ASP A 126 -2.84 8.48 4.09
N PHE A 127 -2.61 7.22 3.83
CA PHE A 127 -1.67 6.75 2.82
C PHE A 127 -2.36 6.38 1.51
N LEU A 128 -1.68 6.60 0.39
CA LEU A 128 -1.92 5.89 -0.87
C LEU A 128 -0.68 5.05 -1.15
N VAL A 129 -0.88 3.76 -1.39
CA VAL A 129 0.20 2.78 -1.56
C VAL A 129 0.02 1.97 -2.85
N SER A 130 1.10 1.41 -3.37
CA SER A 130 1.05 0.56 -4.57
C SER A 130 0.42 -0.81 -4.30
N ASP A 131 0.68 -1.42 -3.13
CA ASP A 131 0.16 -2.73 -2.73
C ASP A 131 -0.27 -2.71 -1.26
N TYR A 132 -1.56 -2.88 -1.02
CA TYR A 132 -2.16 -2.84 0.32
C TYR A 132 -1.60 -3.92 1.26
N GLU A 133 -1.54 -5.16 0.81
CA GLU A 133 -1.14 -6.28 1.67
C GLU A 133 0.36 -6.23 1.97
N GLU A 134 1.19 -5.85 0.99
CA GLU A 134 2.63 -5.68 1.20
C GLU A 134 2.89 -4.60 2.25
N VAL A 135 2.28 -3.43 2.10
CA VAL A 135 2.49 -2.30 3.04
C VAL A 135 1.91 -2.61 4.41
N ARG A 136 0.72 -3.22 4.47
CA ARG A 136 0.12 -3.65 5.73
C ARG A 136 1.02 -4.60 6.52
N MET A 137 1.67 -5.55 5.83
CA MET A 137 2.60 -6.48 6.46
C MET A 137 3.89 -5.79 6.90
N ILE A 138 4.47 -4.92 6.05
CA ILE A 138 5.67 -4.14 6.40
C ILE A 138 5.43 -3.30 7.65
N LEU A 139 4.27 -2.63 7.73
CA LEU A 139 3.90 -1.80 8.87
C LEU A 139 3.52 -2.59 10.11
N ASN A 140 3.34 -3.91 10.03
CA ASN A 140 2.71 -4.72 11.07
C ASN A 140 1.33 -4.15 11.47
N ALA A 141 0.62 -3.62 10.47
CA ALA A 141 -0.65 -2.94 10.69
C ALA A 141 -1.80 -3.94 10.89
N LYS A 142 -2.65 -3.65 11.87
CA LYS A 142 -3.80 -4.47 12.23
C LYS A 142 -5.08 -3.82 11.75
N PRO A 143 -5.97 -4.52 11.05
CA PRO A 143 -7.26 -3.97 10.67
C PRO A 143 -8.10 -3.60 11.89
N LEU A 144 -8.57 -2.36 11.96
CA LEU A 144 -9.44 -1.86 13.04
C LEU A 144 -10.86 -2.43 12.98
N THR A 145 -11.30 -2.91 11.83
CA THR A 145 -12.63 -3.46 11.66
C THR A 145 -12.60 -4.83 11.03
N SER A 146 -13.55 -5.68 11.40
CA SER A 146 -13.79 -6.97 10.72
C SER A 146 -14.53 -6.83 9.39
N SER A 147 -14.94 -5.60 9.04
CA SER A 147 -15.59 -5.33 7.76
C SER A 147 -14.59 -5.53 6.62
N PRO A 148 -14.90 -6.36 5.64
CA PRO A 148 -14.05 -6.55 4.47
C PRO A 148 -13.95 -5.24 3.70
N TYR A 149 -12.82 -5.02 3.04
CA TYR A 149 -12.49 -3.83 2.24
C TYR A 149 -12.22 -2.54 3.02
N ARG A 150 -12.44 -2.50 4.32
CA ARG A 150 -12.03 -1.31 5.09
C ARG A 150 -10.52 -1.24 5.09
N VAL A 151 -10.02 -0.11 4.64
CA VAL A 151 -8.58 0.19 4.58
C VAL A 151 -8.06 0.79 5.88
N LEU A 152 -8.96 1.00 6.85
CA LEU A 152 -8.63 1.51 8.17
C LEU A 152 -7.92 0.43 8.99
N ASN A 153 -6.70 0.71 9.36
CA ASN A 153 -5.83 -0.13 10.18
C ASN A 153 -5.32 0.68 11.36
N GLU A 154 -4.61 0.04 12.26
CA GLU A 154 -3.85 0.67 13.33
C GLU A 154 -2.41 0.15 13.33
N VAL A 155 -1.50 1.03 13.71
CA VAL A 155 -0.07 0.75 13.88
C VAL A 155 0.36 1.30 15.23
N GLU A 156 1.18 0.56 15.96
CA GLU A 156 1.76 1.05 17.19
C GLU A 156 3.02 1.88 16.90
N ILE A 157 2.97 3.16 17.27
CA ILE A 157 4.09 4.11 17.10
C ILE A 157 4.38 4.76 18.46
N ASN A 158 5.59 4.59 18.97
CA ASN A 158 6.00 5.07 20.29
C ASN A 158 5.02 4.63 21.41
N GLY A 159 4.57 3.37 21.37
CA GLY A 159 3.59 2.84 22.32
C GLY A 159 2.15 3.35 22.17
N ILE A 160 1.87 4.16 21.12
CA ILE A 160 0.55 4.71 20.85
C ILE A 160 -0.05 3.99 19.62
N LEU A 161 -1.24 3.42 19.80
CA LEU A 161 -2.00 2.88 18.68
C LEU A 161 -2.53 4.02 17.81
N THR A 162 -2.00 4.13 16.61
CA THR A 162 -2.29 5.19 15.65
C THR A 162 -3.09 4.65 14.48
N PRO A 163 -4.30 5.15 14.23
CA PRO A 163 -5.08 4.78 13.06
C PRO A 163 -4.39 5.23 11.77
N ILE A 164 -4.46 4.37 10.76
CA ILE A 164 -3.97 4.66 9.41
C ILE A 164 -4.98 4.20 8.37
N ASP A 165 -5.19 5.00 7.34
CA ASP A 165 -5.94 4.63 6.13
C ASP A 165 -4.96 4.23 5.04
N LEU A 166 -4.95 2.95 4.66
CA LEU A 166 -4.10 2.42 3.58
C LEU A 166 -4.89 2.35 2.26
N ARG A 167 -5.04 3.47 1.56
CA ARG A 167 -5.58 3.51 0.21
C ARG A 167 -4.60 2.86 -0.76
N TYR A 168 -5.11 2.22 -1.81
CA TYR A 168 -4.26 1.53 -2.77
C TYR A 168 -4.81 1.65 -4.19
N ILE A 169 -3.94 1.45 -5.18
CA ILE A 169 -4.32 1.54 -6.59
C ILE A 169 -5.48 0.59 -6.89
N GLY A 170 -6.58 1.14 -7.39
CA GLY A 170 -7.78 0.39 -7.74
C GLY A 170 -8.78 0.19 -6.59
N ASP A 171 -8.57 0.76 -5.39
CA ASP A 171 -9.56 0.72 -4.31
C ASP A 171 -10.78 1.61 -4.59
N GLY A 172 -10.64 2.47 -5.60
CA GLY A 172 -11.69 3.39 -6.06
C GLY A 172 -11.83 4.64 -5.24
N TYR A 173 -10.87 4.96 -4.41
CA TYR A 173 -10.86 6.25 -3.71
C TYR A 173 -10.73 7.41 -4.69
N TYR A 174 -9.85 7.25 -5.68
CA TYR A 174 -9.78 8.04 -6.90
C TYR A 174 -9.89 7.13 -8.13
N ASP A 175 -9.76 7.68 -9.34
CA ASP A 175 -9.55 6.90 -10.56
C ASP A 175 -8.21 6.15 -10.48
N GLU A 176 -8.18 4.90 -10.89
CA GLU A 176 -6.99 4.03 -10.79
C GLU A 176 -5.76 4.60 -11.53
N LYS A 177 -5.99 5.25 -12.70
CA LYS A 177 -4.91 5.92 -13.44
C LYS A 177 -4.39 7.13 -12.67
N TRP A 178 -5.30 7.83 -11.98
CA TRP A 178 -4.91 8.98 -11.16
C TRP A 178 -4.16 8.55 -9.90
N GLU A 179 -4.61 7.50 -9.21
CA GLU A 179 -3.89 6.90 -8.08
C GLU A 179 -2.45 6.53 -8.49
N SER A 180 -2.29 5.88 -9.66
CA SER A 180 -0.98 5.57 -10.23
C SER A 180 -0.16 6.84 -10.55
N SER A 181 -0.79 7.86 -11.11
CA SER A 181 -0.14 9.15 -11.41
C SER A 181 0.34 9.86 -10.14
N ILE A 182 -0.46 9.86 -9.07
CA ILE A 182 -0.08 10.43 -7.76
C ILE A 182 1.18 9.75 -7.22
N LEU A 183 1.23 8.41 -7.25
CA LEU A 183 2.40 7.66 -6.79
C LEU A 183 3.63 7.90 -7.66
N ASN A 184 3.48 7.89 -8.99
CA ASN A 184 4.60 8.06 -9.92
C ASN A 184 5.20 9.47 -9.89
N SER A 185 4.38 10.50 -9.61
CA SER A 185 4.80 11.90 -9.55
C SER A 185 5.03 12.43 -8.13
N ARG A 186 5.11 11.52 -7.16
CA ARG A 186 5.35 11.87 -5.75
C ARG A 186 6.65 12.63 -5.56
N ILE A 187 6.67 13.49 -4.57
CA ILE A 187 7.85 14.26 -4.20
C ILE A 187 8.26 13.96 -2.76
N MET A 188 9.56 13.92 -2.53
CA MET A 188 10.10 13.80 -1.17
C MET A 188 9.94 15.16 -0.47
N ASP A 189 9.32 15.15 0.71
CA ASP A 189 9.30 16.30 1.60
C ASP A 189 10.64 16.43 2.33
N ASN A 190 11.02 17.66 2.70
CA ASN A 190 12.23 17.93 3.48
C ASN A 190 12.22 17.27 4.87
N LYS A 191 11.06 16.82 5.34
CA LYS A 191 10.86 16.07 6.59
C LYS A 191 11.00 14.55 6.43
N GLY A 192 11.34 14.06 5.23
CA GLY A 192 11.71 12.67 5.00
C GLY A 192 10.58 11.70 4.67
N PHE A 193 9.49 12.17 4.07
CA PHE A 193 8.40 11.32 3.59
C PHE A 193 7.93 11.74 2.18
N TYR A 194 7.24 10.84 1.48
CA TYR A 194 6.66 11.15 0.18
C TYR A 194 5.26 11.74 0.30
N LYS A 195 5.00 12.78 -0.50
CA LYS A 195 3.70 13.43 -0.64
C LYS A 195 3.35 13.64 -2.12
N PRO A 196 2.09 13.92 -2.48
CA PRO A 196 1.72 14.31 -3.83
C PRO A 196 2.45 15.58 -4.26
N ASN A 197 2.73 15.73 -5.55
CA ASN A 197 3.13 17.02 -6.07
C ASN A 197 2.02 18.07 -5.88
N LYS A 198 2.33 19.34 -6.09
CA LYS A 198 1.39 20.45 -5.79
C LYS A 198 0.05 20.31 -6.52
N GLU A 199 0.08 19.92 -7.79
CA GLU A 199 -1.12 19.76 -8.60
C GLU A 199 -1.97 18.60 -8.11
N ASN A 200 -1.40 17.42 -7.96
CA ASN A 200 -2.08 16.27 -7.43
C ASN A 200 -2.60 16.50 -6.00
N TYR A 201 -1.85 17.22 -5.17
CA TYR A 201 -2.32 17.58 -3.83
C TYR A 201 -3.55 18.48 -3.87
N PHE A 202 -3.53 19.52 -4.73
CA PHE A 202 -4.67 20.42 -4.89
C PHE A 202 -5.92 19.66 -5.36
N TYR A 203 -5.81 18.90 -6.46
CA TYR A 203 -6.98 18.24 -7.03
C TYR A 203 -7.47 17.07 -6.19
N SER A 204 -6.60 16.32 -5.53
CA SER A 204 -7.01 15.24 -4.61
C SER A 204 -7.73 15.79 -3.37
N LEU A 205 -7.27 16.92 -2.82
CA LEU A 205 -7.93 17.60 -1.73
C LEU A 205 -9.29 18.19 -2.17
N LEU A 206 -9.36 18.80 -3.38
CA LEU A 206 -10.59 19.32 -3.96
C LEU A 206 -11.61 18.20 -4.21
N TYR A 207 -11.15 17.06 -4.76
CA TYR A 207 -11.97 15.87 -4.95
C TYR A 207 -12.51 15.35 -3.60
N HIS A 208 -11.63 15.23 -2.60
CA HIS A 208 -12.03 14.81 -1.27
C HIS A 208 -13.09 15.75 -0.67
N ALA A 209 -12.90 17.05 -0.78
CA ALA A 209 -13.81 18.06 -0.23
C ALA A 209 -15.18 18.11 -0.94
N LEU A 210 -15.22 17.89 -2.27
CA LEU A 210 -16.44 18.01 -3.07
C LEU A 210 -17.17 16.68 -3.30
N ILE A 211 -16.44 15.56 -3.32
CA ILE A 211 -16.98 14.25 -3.67
C ILE A 211 -17.13 13.34 -2.44
N HIS A 212 -16.16 13.38 -1.53
CA HIS A 212 -16.14 12.47 -0.38
C HIS A 212 -16.83 13.05 0.86
N LYS A 213 -16.91 14.38 0.96
CA LYS A 213 -17.53 15.07 2.10
C LYS A 213 -18.85 15.71 1.72
N THR A 214 -19.75 15.80 2.69
CA THR A 214 -21.02 16.53 2.53
C THR A 214 -20.82 18.03 2.50
N ASN A 215 -19.84 18.52 3.26
CA ASN A 215 -19.53 19.94 3.37
C ASN A 215 -18.02 20.13 3.40
N MET A 216 -17.54 21.16 2.72
CA MET A 216 -16.14 21.56 2.76
C MET A 216 -15.83 22.22 4.11
N SER A 217 -14.89 21.68 4.87
CA SER A 217 -14.45 22.25 6.13
C SER A 217 -13.69 23.57 5.91
N LYS A 218 -13.61 24.40 6.95
CA LYS A 218 -12.83 25.64 6.91
C LYS A 218 -11.35 25.37 6.65
N ASP A 219 -10.81 24.31 7.24
CA ASP A 219 -9.42 23.89 7.04
C ASP A 219 -9.16 23.52 5.56
N TYR A 220 -10.00 22.68 4.95
CA TYR A 220 -9.85 22.36 3.53
C TYR A 220 -9.96 23.58 2.64
N LYS A 221 -10.89 24.50 2.94
CA LYS A 221 -11.02 25.75 2.18
C LYS A 221 -9.77 26.61 2.27
N SER A 222 -9.17 26.73 3.46
CA SER A 222 -7.92 27.47 3.66
C SER A 222 -6.75 26.84 2.90
N LYS A 223 -6.57 25.52 2.98
CA LYS A 223 -5.54 24.79 2.26
C LYS A 223 -5.71 24.90 0.75
N LEU A 224 -6.94 24.77 0.24
CA LEU A 224 -7.24 24.92 -1.18
C LEU A 224 -7.00 26.33 -1.69
N ASN A 225 -7.31 27.37 -0.94
CA ASN A 225 -6.97 28.75 -1.30
C ASN A 225 -5.45 28.93 -1.47
N LEU A 226 -4.66 28.49 -0.48
CA LEU A 226 -3.19 28.58 -0.56
C LEU A 226 -2.60 27.81 -1.75
N LEU A 227 -3.15 26.64 -2.05
CA LEU A 227 -2.71 25.82 -3.17
C LEU A 227 -3.13 26.44 -4.50
N SER A 228 -4.35 26.97 -4.60
CA SER A 228 -4.87 27.61 -5.83
C SER A 228 -4.05 28.85 -6.21
N GLU A 229 -3.67 29.69 -5.24
CA GLU A 229 -2.76 30.81 -5.48
C GLU A 229 -1.42 30.35 -6.06
N LYS A 230 -0.82 29.29 -5.49
CA LYS A 230 0.46 28.73 -5.96
C LYS A 230 0.38 28.08 -7.35
N LEU A 231 -0.81 27.72 -7.79
CA LEU A 231 -1.07 27.09 -9.10
C LEU A 231 -1.65 28.08 -10.13
N GLY A 232 -1.92 29.33 -9.75
CA GLY A 232 -2.55 30.33 -10.63
C GLY A 232 -4.02 30.01 -10.93
N ILE A 233 -4.72 29.30 -10.03
CA ILE A 233 -6.13 28.93 -10.16
C ILE A 233 -6.97 29.96 -9.44
N ASN A 234 -7.64 30.84 -10.18
CA ASN A 234 -8.39 31.94 -9.58
C ASN A 234 -9.62 31.53 -8.78
N ASN A 235 -10.31 30.47 -9.23
CA ASN A 235 -11.51 29.93 -8.56
C ASN A 235 -11.49 28.41 -8.65
N PHE A 236 -11.91 27.76 -7.58
CA PHE A 236 -12.03 26.30 -7.56
C PHE A 236 -13.43 25.89 -7.11
N ASN A 237 -14.05 25.06 -7.92
CA ASN A 237 -15.37 24.49 -7.70
C ASN A 237 -15.49 23.16 -8.44
N ARG A 238 -16.69 22.62 -8.55
CA ARG A 238 -16.96 21.39 -9.28
C ARG A 238 -16.50 21.49 -10.75
N SER A 239 -16.75 22.59 -11.45
CA SER A 239 -16.32 22.76 -12.84
C SER A 239 -14.80 22.75 -13.01
N THR A 240 -14.06 23.26 -12.02
CA THR A 240 -12.59 23.18 -11.99
C THR A 240 -12.12 21.73 -11.88
N LEU A 241 -12.77 20.95 -11.01
CA LEU A 241 -12.48 19.53 -10.85
C LEU A 241 -12.88 18.74 -12.11
N ASP A 242 -14.06 19.00 -12.68
CA ASP A 242 -14.55 18.31 -13.90
C ASP A 242 -13.59 18.54 -15.08
N ARG A 243 -13.06 19.77 -15.23
CA ARG A 243 -12.05 20.06 -16.25
C ARG A 243 -10.78 19.24 -16.08
N PHE A 244 -10.25 19.17 -14.86
CA PHE A 244 -9.08 18.36 -14.54
C PHE A 244 -9.32 16.87 -14.84
N MET A 245 -10.45 16.33 -14.36
CA MET A 245 -10.82 14.93 -14.59
C MET A 245 -10.91 14.61 -16.09
N ASN A 246 -11.61 15.47 -16.85
CA ASN A 246 -11.79 15.29 -18.30
C ASN A 246 -10.47 15.43 -19.08
N THR A 247 -9.63 16.43 -18.75
CA THR A 247 -8.35 16.65 -19.42
C THR A 247 -7.41 15.46 -19.26
N ASN A 248 -7.45 14.79 -18.12
CA ASN A 248 -6.60 13.64 -17.82
C ASN A 248 -7.29 12.28 -18.11
N ASN A 249 -8.50 12.28 -18.64
CA ASN A 249 -9.30 11.07 -18.84
C ASN A 249 -9.49 10.25 -17.56
N TYR A 250 -9.70 10.92 -16.41
CA TYR A 250 -10.01 10.30 -15.15
C TYR A 250 -11.52 10.20 -14.94
N ALA A 251 -11.96 9.07 -14.44
CA ALA A 251 -13.36 8.84 -14.09
C ALA A 251 -13.62 9.14 -12.61
N TYR A 252 -14.81 9.65 -12.30
CA TYR A 252 -15.27 9.70 -10.90
C TYR A 252 -15.50 8.30 -10.37
N SER A 253 -14.99 8.04 -9.18
CA SER A 253 -15.06 6.73 -8.55
C SER A 253 -15.45 6.83 -7.08
N LEU A 254 -15.86 5.71 -6.52
CA LEU A 254 -16.16 5.60 -5.09
C LEU A 254 -15.45 4.39 -4.51
N PRO A 255 -14.91 4.52 -3.30
CA PRO A 255 -14.12 3.45 -2.71
C PRO A 255 -14.96 2.19 -2.46
N ILE A 256 -14.33 1.05 -2.73
CA ILE A 256 -14.94 -0.28 -2.58
C ILE A 256 -15.34 -0.53 -1.12
N ASP A 257 -14.59 0.01 -0.18
CA ASP A 257 -14.78 -0.17 1.26
C ASP A 257 -15.99 0.60 1.84
N LYS A 258 -16.70 1.37 1.00
CA LYS A 258 -17.85 2.16 1.40
C LYS A 258 -17.56 3.18 2.51
N SER A 259 -16.31 3.60 2.68
CA SER A 259 -15.92 4.64 3.64
C SER A 259 -16.54 5.99 3.31
N VAL A 260 -16.81 6.25 2.04
CA VAL A 260 -17.50 7.46 1.58
C VAL A 260 -19.02 7.25 1.62
N LYS A 261 -19.68 8.03 2.44
CA LYS A 261 -21.14 7.92 2.65
C LYS A 261 -21.94 8.84 1.72
N PHE A 262 -21.35 9.93 1.30
CA PHE A 262 -22.01 10.96 0.50
C PHE A 262 -21.70 10.82 -0.99
N VAL A 263 -22.70 11.08 -1.80
CA VAL A 263 -22.59 11.08 -3.26
C VAL A 263 -23.37 12.26 -3.77
N PRO A 264 -22.71 13.31 -4.28
CA PRO A 264 -23.36 14.59 -4.57
C PRO A 264 -24.29 14.57 -5.78
N ASP A 265 -24.20 13.60 -6.68
CA ASP A 265 -25.00 13.55 -7.90
C ASP A 265 -25.39 12.14 -8.36
N ILE A 266 -26.27 12.09 -9.36
CA ILE A 266 -26.87 10.85 -9.90
C ILE A 266 -25.83 10.00 -10.64
N GLU A 267 -24.86 10.60 -11.32
CA GLU A 267 -23.82 9.86 -12.06
C GLU A 267 -22.89 9.13 -11.12
N SER A 268 -22.48 9.80 -10.05
CA SER A 268 -21.69 9.16 -8.98
C SER A 268 -22.48 8.04 -8.29
N ARG A 269 -23.80 8.15 -8.21
CA ARG A 269 -24.68 7.05 -7.71
C ARG A 269 -24.70 5.86 -8.65
N LYS A 270 -24.73 6.08 -9.97
CA LYS A 270 -24.63 5.01 -10.98
C LYS A 270 -23.28 4.29 -10.89
N LEU A 271 -22.18 5.01 -10.87
CA LEU A 271 -20.83 4.45 -10.68
C LEU A 271 -20.72 3.61 -9.40
N LYS A 272 -21.34 4.07 -8.30
CA LYS A 272 -21.39 3.30 -7.07
C LYS A 272 -22.15 1.98 -7.23
N LYS A 273 -23.28 2.00 -7.94
CA LYS A 273 -24.10 0.81 -8.17
C LYS A 273 -23.38 -0.19 -9.06
N GLU A 274 -22.83 0.24 -10.19
CA GLU A 274 -22.09 -0.61 -11.13
C GLU A 274 -20.84 -1.23 -10.49
N ARG A 275 -20.09 -0.45 -9.73
CA ARG A 275 -18.91 -0.96 -9.00
C ARG A 275 -19.28 -1.95 -7.90
N ILE A 276 -20.39 -1.72 -7.18
CA ILE A 276 -20.86 -2.67 -6.17
C ILE A 276 -21.31 -3.98 -6.83
N GLU A 277 -22.01 -3.91 -7.94
CA GLU A 277 -22.44 -5.09 -8.69
C GLU A 277 -21.25 -5.85 -9.28
N ASN A 278 -20.32 -5.17 -9.94
CA ASN A 278 -19.12 -5.77 -10.50
C ASN A 278 -18.12 -6.24 -9.41
N SER A 279 -18.10 -5.61 -8.24
CA SER A 279 -17.23 -6.01 -7.13
C SER A 279 -17.80 -7.11 -6.25
N PHE A 280 -19.05 -7.55 -6.46
CA PHE A 280 -19.65 -8.60 -5.63
C PHE A 280 -18.88 -9.91 -5.71
N ILE A 281 -18.39 -10.29 -6.89
CA ILE A 281 -17.56 -11.47 -7.10
C ILE A 281 -16.17 -11.29 -6.48
N LEU A 282 -15.52 -10.14 -6.73
CA LEU A 282 -14.26 -9.77 -6.06
C LEU A 282 -14.43 -9.70 -4.53
N LYS A 283 -15.60 -9.28 -4.07
CA LYS A 283 -16.04 -9.24 -2.69
C LYS A 283 -16.06 -10.59 -2.00
N MET A 284 -16.66 -11.56 -2.64
CA MET A 284 -16.69 -12.95 -2.16
C MET A 284 -15.28 -13.53 -2.10
N PHE A 285 -14.43 -13.21 -3.08
CA PHE A 285 -13.04 -13.66 -3.13
C PHE A 285 -12.19 -13.08 -2.01
N TYR A 286 -12.31 -11.78 -1.76
CA TYR A 286 -11.55 -11.11 -0.71
C TYR A 286 -11.99 -11.53 0.70
N LEU A 287 -13.30 -11.68 0.93
CA LEU A 287 -13.87 -12.20 2.19
C LEU A 287 -13.37 -13.59 2.49
N PHE A 288 -13.29 -14.43 1.45
CA PHE A 288 -12.82 -15.79 1.59
C PHE A 288 -11.31 -15.84 1.84
N TYR A 289 -10.52 -15.09 1.06
CA TYR A 289 -9.08 -14.98 1.21
C TYR A 289 -8.70 -14.51 2.62
N ARG A 290 -9.36 -13.47 3.14
CA ARG A 290 -9.13 -12.93 4.47
C ARG A 290 -9.56 -13.90 5.59
N ARG A 291 -10.60 -14.68 5.38
CA ARG A 291 -11.07 -15.69 6.33
C ARG A 291 -10.15 -16.91 6.42
N VAL A 292 -9.48 -17.23 5.34
CA VAL A 292 -8.54 -18.34 5.20
C VAL A 292 -7.16 -18.03 5.78
N TYR A 293 -6.71 -16.78 5.61
CA TYR A 293 -5.38 -16.34 6.07
C TYR A 293 -5.36 -15.74 7.49
N HIS A 294 -6.51 -15.67 8.20
CA HIS A 294 -6.53 -15.31 9.61
C HIS A 294 -6.36 -16.55 10.47
N PRO A 295 -5.24 -16.70 11.23
CA PRO A 295 -4.86 -17.94 11.92
C PRO A 295 -5.77 -18.35 13.10
N ASN A 296 -6.76 -17.53 13.48
CA ASN A 296 -7.56 -17.75 14.68
C ASN A 296 -8.97 -18.35 14.47
N LYS A 297 -9.28 -18.87 13.27
CA LYS A 297 -10.53 -19.61 13.07
C LYS A 297 -10.26 -20.87 12.26
N ASN A 298 -10.49 -22.03 12.88
CA ASN A 298 -10.45 -23.35 12.26
C ASN A 298 -11.35 -23.43 11.01
N VAL A 299 -10.75 -23.29 9.83
CA VAL A 299 -11.45 -23.54 8.57
C VAL A 299 -10.97 -24.88 8.02
N PRO A 300 -11.86 -25.83 7.70
CA PRO A 300 -11.47 -27.12 7.18
C PRO A 300 -10.66 -27.01 5.88
N SER A 301 -9.53 -27.69 5.82
CA SER A 301 -8.60 -27.66 4.68
C SER A 301 -9.23 -28.06 3.33
N ARG A 302 -10.33 -28.85 3.36
CA ARG A 302 -11.11 -29.20 2.16
C ARG A 302 -11.80 -28.00 1.52
N LEU A 303 -12.34 -27.05 2.30
CA LEU A 303 -12.95 -25.83 1.77
C LEU A 303 -11.93 -24.92 1.10
N ILE A 304 -10.71 -24.86 1.62
CA ILE A 304 -9.59 -24.09 1.04
C ILE A 304 -9.22 -24.59 -0.35
N LYS A 305 -9.07 -25.92 -0.52
CA LYS A 305 -8.76 -26.55 -1.82
C LYS A 305 -9.86 -26.35 -2.84
N THR A 306 -11.11 -26.51 -2.46
CA THR A 306 -12.27 -26.34 -3.35
C THR A 306 -12.37 -24.92 -3.89
N PHE A 307 -12.17 -23.91 -3.04
CA PHE A 307 -12.20 -22.51 -3.45
C PHE A 307 -10.99 -22.11 -4.29
N TYR A 308 -9.80 -22.63 -4.00
CA TYR A 308 -8.62 -22.42 -4.85
C TYR A 308 -8.87 -22.93 -6.29
N HIS A 309 -9.51 -24.08 -6.45
CA HIS A 309 -9.87 -24.61 -7.76
C HIS A 309 -10.95 -23.79 -8.47
N ILE A 310 -11.94 -23.28 -7.75
CA ILE A 310 -12.99 -22.40 -8.29
C ILE A 310 -12.38 -21.07 -8.76
N THR A 311 -11.51 -20.45 -7.96
CA THR A 311 -10.84 -19.19 -8.34
C THR A 311 -9.96 -19.36 -9.58
N LYS A 312 -9.24 -20.48 -9.69
CA LYS A 312 -8.42 -20.79 -10.87
C LYS A 312 -9.26 -21.01 -12.13
N ARG A 313 -10.47 -21.54 -11.98
CA ARG A 313 -11.40 -21.79 -13.09
C ARG A 313 -12.12 -20.51 -13.52
N CYS A 314 -12.55 -19.66 -12.60
CA CYS A 314 -13.14 -18.35 -12.91
C CYS A 314 -12.15 -17.40 -13.57
N LYS A 315 -10.87 -17.43 -13.18
CA LYS A 315 -9.81 -16.62 -13.81
C LYS A 315 -9.51 -17.03 -15.26
N ARG A 316 -9.75 -18.32 -15.62
CA ARG A 316 -9.64 -18.83 -17.00
C ARG A 316 -10.85 -18.47 -17.88
N LEU A 317 -11.98 -18.12 -17.29
CA LEU A 317 -13.20 -17.71 -18.00
C LEU A 317 -13.28 -16.19 -18.20
N LEU A 318 -12.42 -15.43 -17.54
CA LEU A 318 -12.31 -13.97 -17.64
C LEU A 318 -11.08 -13.51 -18.44
N GLN A 319 -10.29 -14.45 -18.95
CA GLN A 319 -9.26 -14.26 -19.99
C GLN A 319 -9.77 -14.80 -21.32
#